data_0d7cb0d1ba6bfbc5bbeb2851b27a99ae
#
_entry.id   0d7cb0d1ba6bfbc5bbeb2851b27a99ae
#
_cell.length_a   1.000
_cell.length_b   1.000
_cell.length_c   1.000
_cell.angle_alpha   90.00
_cell.angle_beta   90.00
_cell.angle_gamma   90.00
#
_symmetry.space_group_name_H-M   'P 1'
#
loop_
_entity.id
_entity.type
_entity.pdbx_description
1 polymer ?
#
loop_
_entity_poly.entity_id
_entity_poly.type
_entity_poly.pdbx_seq_one_letter_code
_entity_poly.pdbx_strand_id
1 'polypeptide(L)'
;MKKLAISLTLLSLIFASCSSSDDDVVTPPTAGSGEITGDITASKTYIKGTYTLSGTVRVKKDVTLTFEAGSVITADAVNGADALLVEKDGKLVVAGTAAEPVVFTEKSKTAGSWGGIIMFGDAPIVSGKTSDGTPITTATSEDGTNIVYGGTNASHSSGSLKYVRVEYAGKK
;
A
#
# COMPACT_ATOMS: atom_id res chain seq x y z
N MET A 1 -84.78 44.44 -9.19
CA MET A 1 -83.85 44.98 -10.05
C MET A 1 -82.52 44.92 -9.36
N LYS A 2 -81.90 43.73 -9.24
CA LYS A 2 -80.68 43.50 -8.50
C LYS A 2 -79.61 43.02 -9.48
N LYS A 3 -78.55 43.79 -9.63
CA LYS A 3 -77.44 43.51 -10.49
C LYS A 3 -76.50 42.52 -9.74
N LEU A 4 -76.28 41.33 -10.30
CA LEU A 4 -75.38 40.33 -9.77
C LEU A 4 -74.07 40.56 -10.48
N ALA A 5 -73.04 40.91 -9.70
CA ALA A 5 -71.67 41.04 -10.16
C ALA A 5 -70.96 39.71 -9.92
N ILE A 6 -70.54 39.08 -11.01
CA ILE A 6 -69.73 37.86 -10.97
C ILE A 6 -68.24 38.28 -10.95
N SER A 7 -67.58 38.05 -9.81
CA SER A 7 -66.13 38.24 -9.65
C SER A 7 -65.41 37.00 -10.18
N LEU A 8 -64.65 37.17 -11.25
CA LEU A 8 -63.79 36.12 -11.83
C LEU A 8 -62.43 36.21 -11.19
N THR A 9 -62.19 35.31 -10.22
CA THR A 9 -60.88 35.17 -9.57
C THR A 9 -59.96 34.35 -10.46
N LEU A 10 -58.91 34.99 -11.01
CA LEU A 10 -57.86 34.38 -11.81
C LEU A 10 -56.83 33.75 -10.85
N LEU A 11 -56.85 32.42 -10.78
CA LEU A 11 -55.89 31.65 -9.99
C LEU A 11 -54.62 31.46 -10.82
N SER A 12 -53.60 32.28 -10.57
CA SER A 12 -52.24 32.13 -11.16
C SER A 12 -51.49 31.03 -10.46
N LEU A 13 -51.32 29.88 -11.14
CA LEU A 13 -50.37 28.82 -10.73
C LEU A 13 -48.96 29.29 -11.02
N ILE A 14 -48.25 29.58 -9.95
CA ILE A 14 -46.79 29.79 -10.00
C ILE A 14 -46.14 28.39 -9.94
N PHE A 15 -45.63 27.88 -11.07
CA PHE A 15 -44.73 26.75 -11.09
C PHE A 15 -43.37 27.22 -10.57
N ALA A 16 -43.10 26.97 -9.30
CA ALA A 16 -41.77 27.06 -8.78
C ALA A 16 -40.98 25.86 -9.30
N SER A 17 -40.23 26.07 -10.38
CA SER A 17 -39.19 25.13 -10.83
C SER A 17 -38.04 25.19 -9.83
N CYS A 18 -38.01 24.27 -8.87
CA CYS A 18 -36.78 23.94 -8.12
C CYS A 18 -35.85 23.20 -9.05
N SER A 19 -34.97 23.91 -9.71
CA SER A 19 -33.74 23.35 -10.26
C SER A 19 -32.79 23.16 -9.09
N SER A 20 -32.83 22.01 -8.44
CA SER A 20 -31.74 21.53 -7.59
C SER A 20 -30.66 21.05 -8.54
N SER A 21 -29.75 21.92 -8.94
CA SER A 21 -28.42 21.54 -9.36
C SER A 21 -27.70 21.09 -8.10
N ASP A 22 -27.82 19.82 -7.77
CA ASP A 22 -26.83 19.15 -6.95
C ASP A 22 -25.55 19.11 -7.80
N ASP A 23 -24.79 20.20 -7.78
CA ASP A 23 -23.37 20.16 -8.08
C ASP A 23 -22.77 19.31 -6.96
N ASP A 24 -22.69 17.99 -7.19
CA ASP A 24 -21.80 17.10 -6.46
C ASP A 24 -20.39 17.67 -6.64
N VAL A 25 -19.99 18.48 -5.67
CA VAL A 25 -18.60 18.91 -5.53
C VAL A 25 -17.84 17.63 -5.22
N VAL A 26 -17.38 16.94 -6.26
CA VAL A 26 -16.46 15.82 -6.15
C VAL A 26 -15.18 16.39 -5.55
N THR A 27 -15.11 16.42 -4.22
CA THR A 27 -13.88 16.77 -3.51
C THR A 27 -12.84 15.73 -3.93
N PRO A 28 -11.72 16.13 -4.54
CA PRO A 28 -10.68 15.16 -4.88
C PRO A 28 -10.31 14.38 -3.62
N PRO A 29 -10.12 13.06 -3.69
CA PRO A 29 -9.72 12.28 -2.53
C PRO A 29 -8.45 12.91 -1.94
N THR A 30 -8.48 13.21 -0.66
CA THR A 30 -7.33 13.77 0.06
C THR A 30 -6.18 12.78 -0.05
N ALA A 31 -5.05 13.24 -0.61
CA ALA A 31 -3.86 12.40 -0.70
C ALA A 31 -3.40 11.97 0.70
N GLY A 32 -3.05 10.70 0.85
CA GLY A 32 -2.53 10.16 2.10
C GLY A 32 -1.13 10.69 2.41
N SER A 33 -0.80 10.77 3.68
CA SER A 33 0.55 11.08 4.13
C SER A 33 0.83 10.46 5.49
N GLY A 34 2.08 10.36 5.87
CA GLY A 34 2.50 9.89 7.18
C GLY A 34 3.78 9.07 7.17
N GLU A 35 4.14 8.62 8.35
CA GLU A 35 5.30 7.77 8.55
C GLU A 35 4.92 6.29 8.63
N ILE A 36 5.78 5.44 8.08
CA ILE A 36 5.69 3.99 8.12
C ILE A 36 6.91 3.51 8.88
N THR A 37 6.72 2.96 10.07
CA THR A 37 7.83 2.56 10.94
C THR A 37 7.46 1.32 11.77
N GLY A 38 8.47 0.56 12.18
CA GLY A 38 8.34 -0.57 13.09
C GLY A 38 7.55 -1.76 12.53
N ASP A 39 6.98 -2.55 13.42
CA ASP A 39 6.24 -3.77 13.09
C ASP A 39 4.79 -3.45 12.70
N ILE A 40 4.40 -3.84 11.50
CA ILE A 40 3.02 -3.76 11.02
C ILE A 40 2.30 -5.06 11.43
N THR A 41 1.49 -4.97 12.46
CA THR A 41 0.80 -6.11 13.09
C THR A 41 -0.68 -6.21 12.73
N ALA A 42 -1.21 -5.25 11.96
CA ALA A 42 -2.57 -5.26 11.43
C ALA A 42 -2.56 -4.89 9.96
N SER A 43 -3.43 -5.52 9.17
CA SER A 43 -3.54 -5.19 7.74
C SER A 43 -3.89 -3.74 7.52
N LYS A 44 -3.19 -3.08 6.60
CA LYS A 44 -3.33 -1.65 6.35
C LYS A 44 -3.22 -1.33 4.86
N THR A 45 -4.06 -0.42 4.41
CA THR A 45 -3.98 0.16 3.07
C THR A 45 -3.51 1.60 3.15
N TYR A 46 -2.47 1.91 2.42
CA TYR A 46 -1.99 3.26 2.16
C TYR A 46 -2.59 3.72 0.83
N ILE A 47 -3.49 4.70 0.89
CA ILE A 47 -4.12 5.32 -0.27
C ILE A 47 -3.09 6.14 -1.05
N LYS A 48 -3.41 6.57 -2.28
CA LYS A 48 -2.54 7.46 -3.05
C LYS A 48 -2.03 8.62 -2.20
N GLY A 49 -0.70 8.79 -2.13
CA GLY A 49 -0.10 9.84 -1.30
C GLY A 49 1.42 9.71 -1.17
N THR A 50 1.98 10.47 -0.22
CA THR A 50 3.42 10.48 0.04
C THR A 50 3.68 10.06 1.47
N TYR A 51 4.54 9.06 1.64
CA TYR A 51 4.85 8.44 2.93
C TYR A 51 6.36 8.40 3.15
N THR A 52 6.78 8.50 4.41
CA THR A 52 8.17 8.30 4.81
C THR A 52 8.32 6.91 5.41
N LEU A 53 9.28 6.13 4.92
CA LEU A 53 9.65 4.84 5.51
C LEU A 53 10.88 5.08 6.40
N SER A 54 10.74 4.77 7.68
CA SER A 54 11.78 5.06 8.68
C SER A 54 12.18 3.79 9.42
N GLY A 55 13.44 3.45 9.33
CA GLY A 55 14.03 2.25 9.91
C GLY A 55 13.59 0.95 9.22
N THR A 56 13.75 -0.16 9.91
CA THR A 56 13.31 -1.47 9.42
C THR A 56 11.82 -1.67 9.71
N VAL A 57 11.00 -1.61 8.66
CA VAL A 57 9.56 -1.88 8.73
C VAL A 57 9.31 -3.36 8.43
N ARG A 58 8.56 -4.04 9.27
CA ARG A 58 8.29 -5.49 9.15
C ARG A 58 6.79 -5.75 9.01
N VAL A 59 6.39 -6.31 7.89
CA VAL A 59 5.03 -6.83 7.73
C VAL A 59 4.98 -8.22 8.34
N LYS A 60 4.23 -8.34 9.43
CA LYS A 60 4.18 -9.57 10.22
C LYS A 60 3.32 -10.64 9.56
N LYS A 61 3.45 -11.87 10.05
CA LYS A 61 2.62 -13.01 9.66
C LYS A 61 1.12 -12.65 9.71
N ASP A 62 0.36 -13.14 8.73
CA ASP A 62 -1.09 -12.96 8.56
C ASP A 62 -1.53 -11.50 8.34
N VAL A 63 -0.58 -10.61 8.05
CA VAL A 63 -0.81 -9.19 7.78
C VAL A 63 -0.63 -8.90 6.30
N THR A 64 -1.53 -8.09 5.73
CA THR A 64 -1.40 -7.57 4.37
C THR A 64 -1.17 -6.06 4.40
N LEU A 65 -0.04 -5.63 3.84
CA LEU A 65 0.25 -4.22 3.59
C LEU A 65 -0.05 -3.90 2.14
N THR A 66 -0.90 -2.90 1.90
CA THR A 66 -1.32 -2.51 0.55
C THR A 66 -0.93 -1.07 0.26
N PHE A 67 -0.40 -0.81 -0.94
CA PHE A 67 -0.17 0.53 -1.48
C PHE A 67 -0.99 0.72 -2.76
N GLU A 68 -1.81 1.76 -2.79
CA GLU A 68 -2.60 2.14 -3.96
C GLU A 68 -1.75 2.86 -5.01
N ALA A 69 -2.25 2.87 -6.25
CA ALA A 69 -1.62 3.53 -7.39
C ALA A 69 -1.26 4.99 -7.09
N GLY A 70 -0.10 5.43 -7.56
CA GLY A 70 0.41 6.78 -7.37
C GLY A 70 0.95 7.08 -5.97
N SER A 71 1.08 6.07 -5.10
CA SER A 71 1.76 6.25 -3.81
C SER A 71 3.26 6.38 -4.00
N VAL A 72 3.89 7.27 -3.23
CA VAL A 72 5.35 7.46 -3.17
C VAL A 72 5.82 7.21 -1.75
N ILE A 73 6.70 6.24 -1.59
CA ILE A 73 7.27 5.85 -0.30
C ILE A 73 8.76 6.20 -0.32
N THR A 74 9.16 7.14 0.52
CA THR A 74 10.53 7.65 0.57
C THR A 74 11.21 7.16 1.85
N ALA A 75 12.27 6.38 1.71
CA ALA A 75 13.15 6.02 2.82
C ALA A 75 13.90 7.28 3.28
N ASP A 76 13.97 7.53 4.60
CA ASP A 76 14.58 8.74 5.13
C ASP A 76 16.09 8.62 5.38
N ALA A 77 16.62 7.41 5.37
CA ALA A 77 18.03 7.06 5.56
C ALA A 77 18.69 7.62 6.84
N VAL A 78 17.89 8.14 7.77
CA VAL A 78 18.43 8.78 8.98
C VAL A 78 19.23 7.82 9.85
N ASN A 79 18.79 6.55 9.90
CA ASN A 79 19.45 5.51 10.71
C ASN A 79 20.17 4.45 9.87
N GLY A 80 20.23 4.64 8.57
CA GLY A 80 21.02 3.80 7.67
C GLY A 80 20.54 2.36 7.46
N ALA A 81 19.43 1.96 8.05
CA ALA A 81 18.88 0.60 7.99
C ALA A 81 17.43 0.55 7.51
N ASP A 82 17.00 1.56 6.73
CA ASP A 82 15.65 1.59 6.20
C ASP A 82 15.44 0.42 5.24
N ALA A 83 14.45 -0.40 5.53
CA ALA A 83 14.05 -1.51 4.68
C ALA A 83 12.58 -1.86 4.92
N LEU A 84 11.92 -2.36 3.90
CA LEU A 84 10.60 -2.97 4.03
C LEU A 84 10.76 -4.49 3.94
N LEU A 85 10.57 -5.16 5.06
CA LEU A 85 10.64 -6.61 5.17
C LEU A 85 9.23 -7.19 5.25
N VAL A 86 8.94 -8.18 4.42
CA VAL A 86 7.72 -8.97 4.51
C VAL A 86 8.12 -10.33 5.05
N GLU A 87 7.74 -10.61 6.29
CA GLU A 87 8.03 -11.89 6.93
C GLU A 87 7.23 -13.03 6.29
N LYS A 88 7.65 -14.25 6.53
CA LYS A 88 6.94 -15.45 6.06
C LYS A 88 5.46 -15.38 6.50
N ASP A 89 4.55 -15.67 5.57
CA ASP A 89 3.09 -15.55 5.71
C ASP A 89 2.56 -14.10 5.82
N GLY A 90 3.40 -13.07 5.82
CA GLY A 90 3.01 -11.70 5.55
C GLY A 90 2.79 -11.46 4.06
N LYS A 91 2.12 -10.38 3.68
CA LYS A 91 1.84 -10.04 2.27
C LYS A 91 2.07 -8.56 1.98
N LEU A 92 2.66 -8.31 0.83
CA LEU A 92 2.77 -6.98 0.25
C LEU A 92 1.97 -6.92 -1.06
N VAL A 93 1.01 -6.01 -1.12
CA VAL A 93 0.22 -5.74 -2.33
C VAL A 93 0.54 -4.33 -2.82
N VAL A 94 1.12 -4.24 -4.00
CA VAL A 94 1.38 -2.97 -4.67
C VAL A 94 0.47 -2.90 -5.90
N ALA A 95 -0.48 -1.98 -5.88
CA ALA A 95 -1.56 -1.87 -6.86
C ALA A 95 -1.35 -0.68 -7.82
N GLY A 96 -0.11 -0.46 -8.28
CA GLY A 96 0.19 0.58 -9.26
C GLY A 96 -0.46 0.35 -10.62
N THR A 97 -0.49 1.40 -11.43
CA THR A 97 -0.91 1.38 -12.83
C THR A 97 0.20 1.96 -13.72
N ALA A 98 0.09 1.78 -15.04
CA ALA A 98 1.05 2.37 -15.98
C ALA A 98 1.09 3.90 -15.88
N ALA A 99 -0.04 4.54 -15.66
CA ALA A 99 -0.15 6.00 -15.50
C ALA A 99 0.29 6.48 -14.10
N GLU A 100 0.08 5.65 -13.09
CA GLU A 100 0.34 5.96 -11.68
C GLU A 100 1.08 4.79 -10.99
N PRO A 101 2.37 4.60 -11.27
CA PRO A 101 3.15 3.57 -10.59
C PRO A 101 3.28 3.89 -9.09
N VAL A 102 3.49 2.86 -8.29
CA VAL A 102 3.92 3.05 -6.90
C VAL A 102 5.44 3.13 -6.89
N VAL A 103 5.98 4.14 -6.22
CA VAL A 103 7.42 4.42 -6.21
C VAL A 103 7.95 4.26 -4.78
N PHE A 104 8.90 3.34 -4.61
CA PHE A 104 9.74 3.25 -3.43
C PHE A 104 11.09 3.88 -3.77
N THR A 105 11.46 4.92 -3.08
CA THR A 105 12.66 5.71 -3.35
C THR A 105 13.38 6.10 -2.06
N GLU A 106 14.43 6.88 -2.16
CA GLU A 106 15.19 7.36 -1.01
C GLU A 106 15.47 8.86 -1.15
N LYS A 107 15.56 9.54 -0.02
CA LYS A 107 15.63 11.01 0.08
C LYS A 107 16.87 11.62 -0.59
N SER A 108 18.04 11.00 -0.42
CA SER A 108 19.30 11.51 -0.99
C SER A 108 19.49 11.15 -2.46
N LYS A 109 18.68 10.22 -2.99
CA LYS A 109 18.81 9.67 -4.34
C LYS A 109 20.19 9.09 -4.64
N THR A 110 20.79 8.49 -3.62
CA THR A 110 22.10 7.85 -3.71
C THR A 110 21.92 6.32 -3.81
N ALA A 111 22.51 5.70 -4.81
CA ALA A 111 22.45 4.25 -4.96
C ALA A 111 22.99 3.53 -3.72
N GLY A 112 22.27 2.51 -3.24
CA GLY A 112 22.65 1.75 -2.07
C GLY A 112 22.41 2.46 -0.73
N SER A 113 21.60 3.52 -0.69
CA SER A 113 21.34 4.29 0.54
C SER A 113 20.30 3.66 1.45
N TRP A 114 19.47 2.75 0.96
CA TRP A 114 18.50 2.00 1.76
C TRP A 114 18.45 0.52 1.37
N GLY A 115 17.89 -0.34 2.24
CA GLY A 115 17.88 -1.79 2.06
C GLY A 115 16.94 -2.29 0.96
N GLY A 116 15.93 -1.52 0.61
CA GLY A 116 14.95 -1.95 -0.38
C GLY A 116 13.79 -2.73 0.20
N ILE A 117 13.20 -3.60 -0.63
CA ILE A 117 12.08 -4.48 -0.26
C ILE A 117 12.61 -5.91 -0.23
N ILE A 118 12.42 -6.59 0.89
CA ILE A 118 12.81 -7.98 1.10
C ILE A 118 11.56 -8.79 1.46
N MET A 119 11.31 -9.87 0.72
CA MET A 119 10.11 -10.70 0.91
C MET A 119 10.51 -12.15 1.20
N PHE A 120 10.12 -12.66 2.34
CA PHE A 120 10.38 -14.01 2.78
C PHE A 120 9.17 -14.91 2.52
N GLY A 121 9.41 -16.07 1.92
CA GLY A 121 8.37 -17.02 1.55
C GLY A 121 8.41 -18.31 2.35
N ASP A 122 7.36 -19.13 2.22
CA ASP A 122 7.24 -20.48 2.78
C ASP A 122 7.42 -21.59 1.71
N ALA A 123 7.79 -21.21 0.49
CA ALA A 123 8.06 -22.18 -0.56
C ALA A 123 9.33 -22.99 -0.25
N PRO A 124 9.39 -24.29 -0.63
CA PRO A 124 10.57 -25.11 -0.42
C PRO A 124 11.81 -24.50 -1.07
N ILE A 125 12.90 -24.47 -0.30
CA ILE A 125 14.23 -24.15 -0.78
C ILE A 125 15.15 -25.32 -0.47
N VAL A 126 16.32 -25.39 -1.09
CA VAL A 126 17.36 -26.36 -0.73
C VAL A 126 18.57 -25.57 -0.26
N SER A 127 18.67 -25.34 1.05
CA SER A 127 19.81 -24.66 1.69
C SER A 127 20.96 -25.60 2.06
N GLY A 128 20.71 -26.91 1.99
CA GLY A 128 21.68 -27.95 2.32
C GLY A 128 21.00 -29.30 2.51
N LYS A 129 21.74 -30.23 3.12
CA LYS A 129 21.24 -31.54 3.55
C LYS A 129 21.69 -31.83 4.96
N THR A 130 20.85 -32.55 5.70
CA THR A 130 21.20 -33.11 7.00
C THR A 130 22.21 -34.28 6.82
N SER A 131 22.75 -34.79 7.90
CA SER A 131 23.74 -35.90 7.87
C SER A 131 23.17 -37.19 7.27
N ASP A 132 21.87 -37.40 7.32
CA ASP A 132 21.15 -38.54 6.71
C ASP A 132 20.75 -38.30 5.24
N GLY A 133 21.12 -37.12 4.68
CA GLY A 133 20.85 -36.76 3.29
C GLY A 133 19.49 -36.09 3.06
N THR A 134 18.69 -35.84 4.10
CA THR A 134 17.40 -35.15 4.00
C THR A 134 17.63 -33.67 3.60
N PRO A 135 16.92 -33.13 2.58
CA PRO A 135 17.04 -31.71 2.22
C PRO A 135 16.61 -30.78 3.35
N ILE A 136 17.40 -29.75 3.60
CA ILE A 136 17.02 -28.64 4.49
C ILE A 136 16.24 -27.63 3.66
N THR A 137 14.94 -27.48 3.97
CA THR A 137 13.99 -26.67 3.19
C THR A 137 13.82 -25.26 3.72
N THR A 138 14.52 -24.89 4.78
CA THR A 138 14.48 -23.56 5.40
C THR A 138 15.89 -22.98 5.52
N ALA A 139 15.96 -21.64 5.60
CA ALA A 139 17.19 -20.93 5.92
C ALA A 139 16.87 -19.72 6.81
N THR A 140 17.90 -19.13 7.39
CA THR A 140 17.81 -17.87 8.13
C THR A 140 18.41 -16.76 7.28
N SER A 141 17.80 -15.57 7.31
CA SER A 141 18.29 -14.41 6.59
C SER A 141 19.68 -13.99 7.07
N GLU A 142 20.53 -13.58 6.12
CA GLU A 142 21.92 -13.17 6.38
C GLU A 142 22.07 -11.66 6.66
N ASP A 143 20.95 -10.93 6.64
CA ASP A 143 20.88 -9.47 6.84
C ASP A 143 20.90 -9.04 8.32
N GLY A 144 21.13 -9.97 9.23
CA GLY A 144 21.13 -9.74 10.69
C GLY A 144 19.74 -9.71 11.33
N THR A 145 18.66 -9.82 10.57
CA THR A 145 17.27 -9.83 11.10
C THR A 145 16.88 -11.20 11.69
N ASN A 146 17.64 -12.26 11.37
CA ASN A 146 17.39 -13.64 11.80
C ASN A 146 15.99 -14.17 11.43
N ILE A 147 15.43 -13.72 10.31
CA ILE A 147 14.13 -14.19 9.82
C ILE A 147 14.30 -15.56 9.17
N VAL A 148 13.54 -16.55 9.63
CA VAL A 148 13.49 -17.88 9.02
C VAL A 148 12.56 -17.83 7.82
N TYR A 149 13.01 -18.31 6.67
CA TYR A 149 12.24 -18.42 5.43
C TYR A 149 12.38 -19.80 4.80
N GLY A 150 11.57 -20.07 3.77
CA GLY A 150 11.43 -21.43 3.23
C GLY A 150 10.49 -22.29 4.07
N GLY A 151 10.14 -23.44 3.57
CA GLY A 151 9.21 -24.37 4.20
C GLY A 151 8.74 -25.45 3.26
N THR A 152 7.44 -25.72 3.25
CA THR A 152 6.85 -26.84 2.50
C THR A 152 5.71 -26.44 1.55
N ASN A 153 5.31 -25.16 1.55
CA ASN A 153 4.19 -24.69 0.74
C ASN A 153 4.67 -24.19 -0.63
N ALA A 154 4.69 -25.09 -1.62
CA ALA A 154 5.11 -24.73 -2.99
C ALA A 154 4.21 -23.67 -3.67
N SER A 155 2.99 -23.47 -3.17
CA SER A 155 2.04 -22.48 -3.68
C SER A 155 1.99 -21.21 -2.84
N HIS A 156 2.98 -21.00 -1.96
CA HIS A 156 3.05 -19.82 -1.12
C HIS A 156 3.11 -18.53 -1.95
N SER A 157 2.39 -17.50 -1.48
CA SER A 157 2.41 -16.18 -2.08
C SER A 157 2.62 -15.12 -1.01
N SER A 158 3.67 -14.32 -1.15
CA SER A 158 3.95 -13.16 -0.30
C SER A 158 3.25 -11.88 -0.81
N GLY A 159 2.34 -11.98 -1.77
CA GLY A 159 1.55 -10.84 -2.27
C GLY A 159 1.65 -10.64 -3.78
N SER A 160 1.46 -9.41 -4.24
CA SER A 160 1.53 -9.04 -5.66
C SER A 160 2.12 -7.66 -5.86
N LEU A 161 2.98 -7.52 -6.88
CA LEU A 161 3.63 -6.26 -7.22
C LEU A 161 3.26 -5.90 -8.66
N LYS A 162 2.51 -4.80 -8.84
CA LYS A 162 2.10 -4.28 -10.15
C LYS A 162 2.56 -2.84 -10.32
N TYR A 163 3.26 -2.54 -11.42
CA TYR A 163 3.77 -1.21 -11.74
C TYR A 163 4.46 -0.54 -10.57
N VAL A 164 5.43 -1.23 -10.01
CA VAL A 164 6.28 -0.74 -8.91
C VAL A 164 7.64 -0.30 -9.44
N ARG A 165 8.15 0.80 -8.90
CA ARG A 165 9.52 1.25 -9.08
C ARG A 165 10.24 1.21 -7.75
N VAL A 166 11.40 0.59 -7.69
CA VAL A 166 12.28 0.58 -6.51
C VAL A 166 13.59 1.26 -6.92
N GLU A 167 13.89 2.36 -6.29
CA GLU A 167 15.00 3.24 -6.65
C GLU A 167 15.99 3.37 -5.50
N TYR A 168 17.29 3.46 -5.83
CA TYR A 168 18.39 3.72 -4.89
C TYR A 168 18.56 2.68 -3.77
N ALA A 169 17.93 1.52 -3.90
CA ALA A 169 18.07 0.41 -2.96
C ALA A 169 19.44 -0.29 -3.10
N GLY A 170 19.72 -1.24 -2.20
CA GLY A 170 20.89 -2.12 -2.27
C GLY A 170 21.92 -1.85 -1.18
N LYS A 171 21.53 -1.23 -0.08
CA LYS A 171 22.38 -1.15 1.11
C LYS A 171 22.58 -2.55 1.69
N LYS A 172 23.83 -2.92 1.88
CA LYS A 172 24.27 -4.15 2.56
C LYS A 172 24.55 -3.87 4.02
#